data_1b06c113bd5425773a41c2a3207eb00c
#
_entry.id   1b06c113bd5425773a41c2a3207eb00c
#
_cell.length_a   1.000
_cell.length_b   1.000
_cell.length_c   1.000
_cell.angle_alpha   90.00
_cell.angle_beta   90.00
_cell.angle_gamma   90.00
#
_symmetry.space_group_name_H-M   'P 1'
#
loop_
_entity.id
_entity.type
_entity.pdbx_description
1 polymer ?
#
loop_
_entity_poly.entity_id
_entity_poly.type
_entity_poly.pdbx_seq_one_letter_code
_entity_poly.pdbx_strand_id
1 'polypeptide(L)'
;AGGLEVGGKKYEVDLVIEDNESKAESAVKANTKMITQDDVLAIVGPQSSKQAIPAGEVANKYKTVMISPWSTNPSTTLDRPYVFRGCFLDPFQGPVVANFITDEFGFSKAAVLYDVASDYPKGLAEVFKEAWEKKHGAGSIVAYQSFTTKDTDFSSQLTKIVKSGAEVLFTPQYYNEVPLIVRQAKDLGWKGPIVGSDSWGSAETVELCGESCYGLFFSTHYAAAGAKGATKEFIERYKANYGYVPDDVAALTWDALHLAQQAIQDAGKITGKIETDRTAVRNALAKIKNFAGITGNMTFTEEGDPIKCAVIVKINDKGEYEFYKSSCP
;
A
#
# COMPACT_ATOMS: atom_id res chain seq x y z
N ALA A 1 9.90 24.61 11.70
CA ALA A 1 9.57 23.37 12.39
C ALA A 1 9.73 23.55 13.90
N GLY A 2 8.70 23.22 14.71
CA GLY A 2 8.66 23.55 16.13
C GLY A 2 9.35 22.55 17.07
N GLY A 3 10.00 21.51 16.60
CA GLY A 3 10.52 20.40 17.41
C GLY A 3 9.42 19.47 17.94
N LEU A 4 9.81 18.39 18.60
CA LEU A 4 8.94 17.40 19.20
C LEU A 4 9.03 17.49 20.73
N GLU A 5 7.91 17.56 21.44
CA GLU A 5 7.88 17.56 22.89
C GLU A 5 7.73 16.13 23.42
N VAL A 6 8.67 15.69 24.26
CA VAL A 6 8.67 14.37 24.90
C VAL A 6 8.94 14.53 26.39
N GLY A 7 7.99 14.14 27.24
CA GLY A 7 8.12 14.21 28.69
C GLY A 7 8.41 15.63 29.22
N GLY A 8 7.80 16.64 28.62
CA GLY A 8 7.97 18.06 28.98
C GLY A 8 9.27 18.69 28.49
N LYS A 9 10.07 17.98 27.68
CA LYS A 9 11.28 18.52 27.03
C LYS A 9 11.08 18.62 25.54
N LYS A 10 11.58 19.70 24.94
CA LYS A 10 11.55 19.94 23.51
C LYS A 10 12.85 19.43 22.86
N TYR A 11 12.70 18.63 21.80
CA TYR A 11 13.78 18.08 21.03
C TYR A 11 13.69 18.57 19.58
N GLU A 12 14.83 18.81 18.96
CA GLU A 12 14.91 18.97 17.52
C GLU A 12 14.72 17.60 16.86
N VAL A 13 14.16 17.59 15.66
CA VAL A 13 13.97 16.38 14.86
C VAL A 13 14.86 16.47 13.64
N ASP A 14 15.84 15.61 13.59
CA ASP A 14 16.68 15.42 12.41
C ASP A 14 16.08 14.33 11.53
N LEU A 15 15.97 14.58 10.24
CA LEU A 15 15.45 13.66 9.26
C LEU A 15 16.60 13.11 8.40
N VAL A 16 16.86 11.82 8.54
CA VAL A 16 17.80 11.08 7.68
C VAL A 16 17.01 10.48 6.52
N ILE A 17 17.40 10.79 5.29
CA ILE A 17 16.74 10.32 4.08
C ILE A 17 17.71 9.44 3.30
N GLU A 18 17.28 8.22 2.98
CA GLU A 18 18.03 7.26 2.17
C GLU A 18 17.17 6.77 0.99
N ASP A 19 17.79 6.67 -0.18
CA ASP A 19 17.15 6.11 -1.37
C ASP A 19 17.42 4.59 -1.44
N ASN A 20 16.35 3.81 -1.51
CA ASN A 20 16.43 2.35 -1.68
C ASN A 20 16.46 1.91 -3.15
N GLU A 21 16.45 2.84 -4.11
CA GLU A 21 16.51 2.58 -5.55
C GLU A 21 15.44 1.57 -6.05
N SER A 22 14.35 1.41 -5.33
CA SER A 22 13.33 0.37 -5.56
C SER A 22 13.90 -1.06 -5.60
N LYS A 23 15.01 -1.31 -4.87
CA LYS A 23 15.68 -2.61 -4.78
C LYS A 23 15.69 -3.13 -3.35
N ALA A 24 15.42 -4.43 -3.17
CA ALA A 24 15.46 -5.09 -1.86
C ALA A 24 16.83 -4.96 -1.17
N GLU A 25 17.91 -5.20 -1.92
CA GLU A 25 19.27 -5.09 -1.41
C GLU A 25 19.64 -3.66 -0.94
N SER A 26 19.25 -2.65 -1.71
CA SER A 26 19.47 -1.24 -1.36
C SER A 26 18.66 -0.84 -0.14
N ALA A 27 17.41 -1.32 0.01
CA ALA A 27 16.60 -1.10 1.20
C ALA A 27 17.23 -1.71 2.47
N VAL A 28 17.78 -2.92 2.38
CA VAL A 28 18.53 -3.55 3.47
C VAL A 28 19.77 -2.72 3.86
N LYS A 29 20.53 -2.22 2.88
CA LYS A 29 21.71 -1.37 3.12
C LYS A 29 21.31 -0.04 3.78
N ALA A 30 20.28 0.63 3.25
CA ALA A 30 19.77 1.89 3.78
C ALA A 30 19.30 1.74 5.24
N ASN A 31 18.47 0.73 5.53
CA ASN A 31 18.03 0.45 6.90
C ASN A 31 19.20 0.12 7.83
N THR A 32 20.16 -0.68 7.38
CA THR A 32 21.35 -1.01 8.18
C THR A 32 22.14 0.24 8.53
N LYS A 33 22.37 1.13 7.54
CA LYS A 33 23.09 2.41 7.76
C LYS A 33 22.35 3.30 8.76
N MET A 34 21.07 3.57 8.52
CA MET A 34 20.24 4.41 9.40
C MET A 34 20.24 3.88 10.85
N ILE A 35 20.24 2.56 11.03
CA ILE A 35 20.19 1.93 12.36
C ILE A 35 21.54 1.96 13.06
N THR A 36 22.64 1.65 12.35
CA THR A 36 23.94 1.35 12.97
C THR A 36 24.95 2.49 12.88
N GLN A 37 24.70 3.47 12.01
CA GLN A 37 25.60 4.62 11.82
C GLN A 37 24.91 5.94 12.18
N ASP A 38 23.61 6.08 11.85
CA ASP A 38 22.87 7.31 12.09
C ASP A 38 22.04 7.27 13.38
N ASP A 39 21.99 6.12 14.07
CA ASP A 39 21.29 5.89 15.34
C ASP A 39 19.83 6.39 15.37
N VAL A 40 19.09 6.21 14.26
CA VAL A 40 17.70 6.67 14.18
C VAL A 40 16.81 5.99 15.21
N LEU A 41 15.82 6.71 15.75
CA LEU A 41 14.83 6.18 16.70
C LEU A 41 13.76 5.33 16.04
N ALA A 42 13.34 5.75 14.83
CA ALA A 42 12.32 5.07 14.04
C ALA A 42 12.56 5.29 12.55
N ILE A 43 12.06 4.38 11.73
CA ILE A 43 12.15 4.42 10.27
C ILE A 43 10.72 4.46 9.71
N VAL A 44 10.47 5.35 8.77
CA VAL A 44 9.25 5.39 7.95
C VAL A 44 9.60 4.95 6.53
N GLY A 45 9.09 3.82 6.11
CA GLY A 45 9.45 3.12 4.86
C GLY A 45 10.03 1.73 5.14
N PRO A 46 10.41 0.99 4.08
CA PRO A 46 10.11 1.22 2.66
C PRO A 46 8.63 1.09 2.30
N GLN A 47 8.28 1.48 1.07
CA GLN A 47 6.88 1.49 0.61
C GLN A 47 6.42 0.09 0.17
N SER A 48 7.08 -0.53 -0.80
CA SER A 48 6.61 -1.79 -1.37
C SER A 48 7.08 -3.02 -0.60
N SER A 49 6.31 -4.10 -0.66
CA SER A 49 6.54 -5.33 0.12
C SER A 49 7.89 -5.98 -0.22
N LYS A 50 8.31 -5.96 -1.48
CA LYS A 50 9.61 -6.50 -1.92
C LYS A 50 10.81 -5.85 -1.20
N GLN A 51 10.70 -4.58 -0.81
CA GLN A 51 11.71 -3.87 -0.03
C GLN A 51 11.41 -3.94 1.47
N ALA A 52 10.15 -3.81 1.88
CA ALA A 52 9.77 -3.71 3.28
C ALA A 52 9.99 -5.03 4.04
N ILE A 53 9.78 -6.18 3.40
CA ILE A 53 9.99 -7.49 4.03
C ILE A 53 11.44 -7.66 4.48
N PRO A 54 12.46 -7.60 3.60
CA PRO A 54 13.85 -7.78 4.02
C PRO A 54 14.39 -6.61 4.86
N ALA A 55 13.94 -5.38 4.64
CA ALA A 55 14.30 -4.25 5.49
C ALA A 55 13.72 -4.38 6.91
N GLY A 56 12.50 -4.94 7.03
CA GLY A 56 11.86 -5.25 8.30
C GLY A 56 12.60 -6.30 9.13
N GLU A 57 13.24 -7.28 8.47
CA GLU A 57 14.12 -8.23 9.17
C GLU A 57 15.29 -7.53 9.86
N VAL A 58 15.90 -6.56 9.15
CA VAL A 58 16.99 -5.75 9.72
C VAL A 58 16.48 -4.91 10.88
N ALA A 59 15.39 -4.18 10.70
CA ALA A 59 14.80 -3.34 11.74
C ALA A 59 14.46 -4.15 13.00
N ASN A 60 13.82 -5.31 12.82
CA ASN A 60 13.47 -6.21 13.94
C ASN A 60 14.70 -6.79 14.65
N LYS A 61 15.72 -7.22 13.89
CA LYS A 61 16.99 -7.72 14.44
C LYS A 61 17.67 -6.70 15.35
N TYR A 62 17.69 -5.43 14.95
CA TYR A 62 18.31 -4.34 15.70
C TYR A 62 17.33 -3.60 16.64
N LYS A 63 16.14 -4.16 16.85
CA LYS A 63 15.11 -3.59 17.73
C LYS A 63 14.82 -2.11 17.43
N THR A 64 14.75 -1.75 16.16
CA THR A 64 14.42 -0.40 15.69
C THR A 64 13.03 -0.39 15.09
N VAL A 65 12.18 0.54 15.51
CA VAL A 65 10.83 0.68 14.97
C VAL A 65 10.91 0.99 13.48
N MET A 66 10.18 0.22 12.67
CA MET A 66 9.96 0.48 11.25
C MET A 66 8.46 0.51 10.98
N ILE A 67 7.99 1.55 10.32
CA ILE A 67 6.59 1.68 9.88
C ILE A 67 6.60 1.74 8.36
N SER A 68 6.15 0.67 7.71
CA SER A 68 5.95 0.68 6.26
C SER A 68 4.62 1.37 5.93
N PRO A 69 4.61 2.46 5.17
CA PRO A 69 3.36 3.15 4.85
C PRO A 69 2.43 2.32 3.95
N TRP A 70 2.98 1.56 2.99
CA TRP A 70 2.21 1.01 1.87
C TRP A 70 2.38 -0.50 1.63
N SER A 71 3.19 -1.21 2.42
CA SER A 71 3.38 -2.65 2.26
C SER A 71 2.22 -3.44 2.87
N THR A 72 1.38 -4.03 2.02
CA THR A 72 0.15 -4.77 2.41
C THR A 72 0.37 -6.27 2.61
N ASN A 73 1.51 -6.82 2.18
CA ASN A 73 1.82 -8.24 2.33
C ASN A 73 2.00 -8.63 3.81
N PRO A 74 1.33 -9.68 4.32
CA PRO A 74 1.45 -10.10 5.74
C PRO A 74 2.87 -10.33 6.21
N SER A 75 3.76 -10.83 5.34
CA SER A 75 5.16 -11.11 5.69
C SER A 75 5.97 -9.86 6.10
N THR A 76 5.43 -8.66 5.93
CA THR A 76 6.11 -7.43 6.36
C THR A 76 6.22 -7.34 7.88
N THR A 77 5.15 -7.67 8.61
CA THR A 77 5.04 -7.55 10.08
C THR A 77 5.09 -8.90 10.80
N LEU A 78 4.74 -10.00 10.11
CA LEU A 78 4.66 -11.34 10.69
C LEU A 78 5.95 -11.71 11.45
N ASP A 79 5.81 -12.07 12.73
CA ASP A 79 6.91 -12.41 13.64
C ASP A 79 7.98 -11.31 13.83
N ARG A 80 7.59 -10.03 13.59
CA ARG A 80 8.48 -8.87 13.68
C ARG A 80 7.92 -7.79 14.59
N PRO A 81 8.03 -7.93 15.91
CA PRO A 81 7.42 -7.03 16.89
C PRO A 81 7.89 -5.56 16.82
N TYR A 82 8.94 -5.24 16.08
CA TYR A 82 9.41 -3.88 15.85
C TYR A 82 8.98 -3.31 14.50
N VAL A 83 8.23 -4.08 13.69
CA VAL A 83 7.77 -3.66 12.35
C VAL A 83 6.26 -3.46 12.38
N PHE A 84 5.82 -2.32 11.87
CA PHE A 84 4.43 -1.88 11.79
C PHE A 84 4.12 -1.44 10.36
N ARG A 85 2.85 -1.20 10.09
CA ARG A 85 2.41 -0.63 8.81
C ARG A 85 1.35 0.45 8.99
N GLY A 86 1.19 1.32 7.98
CA GLY A 86 0.14 2.35 7.93
C GLY A 86 -1.05 1.98 7.04
N CYS A 87 -1.02 0.80 6.39
CA CYS A 87 -1.99 0.34 5.41
C CYS A 87 -2.73 -0.91 5.88
N PHE A 88 -3.83 -1.30 5.22
CA PHE A 88 -4.50 -2.58 5.43
C PHE A 88 -3.66 -3.75 4.86
N LEU A 89 -4.14 -4.99 5.04
CA LEU A 89 -3.46 -6.20 4.57
C LEU A 89 -4.12 -6.78 3.31
N ASP A 90 -3.32 -7.51 2.50
CA ASP A 90 -3.79 -8.28 1.36
C ASP A 90 -4.91 -9.27 1.71
N PRO A 91 -4.86 -10.03 2.85
CA PRO A 91 -5.96 -10.90 3.28
C PRO A 91 -7.31 -10.19 3.50
N PHE A 92 -7.31 -8.90 3.73
CA PHE A 92 -8.51 -8.07 3.76
C PHE A 92 -8.84 -7.53 2.36
N GLN A 93 -7.85 -7.04 1.62
CA GLN A 93 -8.03 -6.42 0.32
C GLN A 93 -8.58 -7.39 -0.74
N GLY A 94 -8.05 -8.61 -0.82
CA GLY A 94 -8.48 -9.60 -1.81
C GLY A 94 -9.98 -9.90 -1.75
N PRO A 95 -10.55 -10.26 -0.59
CA PRO A 95 -12.00 -10.39 -0.40
C PRO A 95 -12.80 -9.14 -0.72
N VAL A 96 -12.30 -7.94 -0.37
CA VAL A 96 -12.97 -6.67 -0.68
C VAL A 96 -13.13 -6.50 -2.19
N VAL A 97 -12.07 -6.73 -2.96
CA VAL A 97 -12.11 -6.63 -4.43
C VAL A 97 -13.00 -7.72 -5.04
N ALA A 98 -12.90 -8.96 -4.57
CA ALA A 98 -13.75 -10.06 -5.04
C ALA A 98 -15.25 -9.79 -4.80
N ASN A 99 -15.58 -9.28 -3.62
CA ASN A 99 -16.96 -8.88 -3.29
C ASN A 99 -17.42 -7.71 -4.14
N PHE A 100 -16.58 -6.68 -4.30
CA PHE A 100 -16.88 -5.52 -5.14
C PHE A 100 -17.22 -5.95 -6.57
N ILE A 101 -16.39 -6.77 -7.20
CA ILE A 101 -16.62 -7.23 -8.59
C ILE A 101 -17.92 -8.02 -8.68
N THR A 102 -18.20 -8.89 -7.72
CA THR A 102 -19.44 -9.67 -7.70
C THR A 102 -20.68 -8.80 -7.55
N ASP A 103 -20.64 -7.89 -6.57
CA ASP A 103 -21.80 -7.07 -6.20
C ASP A 103 -22.09 -5.99 -7.26
N GLU A 104 -21.04 -5.45 -7.89
CA GLU A 104 -21.16 -4.36 -8.87
C GLU A 104 -21.52 -4.87 -10.27
N PHE A 105 -20.89 -5.96 -10.71
CA PHE A 105 -21.03 -6.44 -12.08
C PHE A 105 -21.82 -7.75 -12.21
N GLY A 106 -22.05 -8.49 -11.11
CA GLY A 106 -22.71 -9.79 -11.15
C GLY A 106 -21.89 -10.90 -11.80
N PHE A 107 -20.58 -10.71 -11.93
CA PHE A 107 -19.69 -11.67 -12.60
C PHE A 107 -19.33 -12.85 -11.71
N SER A 108 -19.08 -13.99 -12.36
CA SER A 108 -18.72 -15.25 -11.70
C SER A 108 -17.45 -15.91 -12.26
N LYS A 109 -16.90 -15.39 -13.36
CA LYS A 109 -15.67 -15.88 -13.98
C LYS A 109 -14.64 -14.76 -14.08
N ALA A 110 -13.51 -14.92 -13.40
CA ALA A 110 -12.44 -13.94 -13.40
C ALA A 110 -11.17 -14.51 -14.03
N ALA A 111 -10.36 -13.61 -14.58
CA ALA A 111 -8.96 -13.85 -14.91
C ALA A 111 -8.05 -13.02 -13.99
N VAL A 112 -6.84 -13.50 -13.77
CA VAL A 112 -5.80 -12.83 -12.98
C VAL A 112 -4.52 -12.75 -13.80
N LEU A 113 -3.86 -11.57 -13.77
CA LEU A 113 -2.53 -11.35 -14.34
C LEU A 113 -1.65 -10.65 -13.31
N TYR A 114 -0.51 -11.25 -12.96
CA TYR A 114 0.35 -10.73 -11.89
C TYR A 114 1.85 -11.00 -12.12
N ASP A 115 2.71 -10.20 -11.48
CA ASP A 115 4.16 -10.45 -11.41
C ASP A 115 4.46 -11.52 -10.35
N VAL A 116 4.93 -12.69 -10.79
CA VAL A 116 5.29 -13.81 -9.90
C VAL A 116 6.59 -13.58 -9.13
N ALA A 117 7.42 -12.65 -9.57
CA ALA A 117 8.71 -12.34 -8.96
C ALA A 117 8.65 -11.23 -7.90
N SER A 118 7.44 -10.73 -7.61
CA SER A 118 7.21 -9.69 -6.61
C SER A 118 6.22 -10.15 -5.54
N ASP A 119 6.59 -10.01 -4.27
CA ASP A 119 5.83 -10.55 -3.13
C ASP A 119 4.41 -9.97 -3.02
N TYR A 120 4.22 -8.68 -3.32
CA TYR A 120 2.91 -8.05 -3.24
C TYR A 120 1.96 -8.54 -4.35
N PRO A 121 2.25 -8.43 -5.65
CA PRO A 121 1.33 -8.90 -6.69
C PRO A 121 1.01 -10.39 -6.57
N LYS A 122 2.03 -11.19 -6.23
CA LYS A 122 1.87 -12.63 -6.04
C LYS A 122 0.94 -12.95 -4.86
N GLY A 123 1.21 -12.37 -3.69
CA GLY A 123 0.41 -12.62 -2.49
C GLY A 123 -1.04 -12.19 -2.66
N LEU A 124 -1.27 -10.98 -3.20
CA LEU A 124 -2.63 -10.49 -3.40
C LEU A 124 -3.39 -11.26 -4.49
N ALA A 125 -2.72 -11.72 -5.55
CA ALA A 125 -3.32 -12.58 -6.56
C ALA A 125 -3.80 -13.92 -5.97
N GLU A 126 -3.01 -14.52 -5.07
CA GLU A 126 -3.37 -15.75 -4.34
C GLU A 126 -4.58 -15.54 -3.44
N VAL A 127 -4.58 -14.49 -2.62
CA VAL A 127 -5.69 -14.16 -1.72
C VAL A 127 -6.98 -13.82 -2.49
N PHE A 128 -6.87 -13.06 -3.58
CA PHE A 128 -8.03 -12.79 -4.45
C PHE A 128 -8.59 -14.07 -5.02
N LYS A 129 -7.74 -14.96 -5.54
CA LYS A 129 -8.17 -16.26 -6.08
C LYS A 129 -8.90 -17.08 -5.03
N GLU A 130 -8.36 -17.20 -3.83
CA GLU A 130 -9.01 -17.93 -2.73
C GLU A 130 -10.40 -17.36 -2.40
N ALA A 131 -10.49 -16.03 -2.26
CA ALA A 131 -11.75 -15.35 -1.96
C ALA A 131 -12.77 -15.51 -3.09
N TRP A 132 -12.33 -15.42 -4.34
CA TRP A 132 -13.18 -15.58 -5.52
C TRP A 132 -13.71 -17.02 -5.65
N GLU A 133 -12.83 -18.02 -5.56
CA GLU A 133 -13.22 -19.44 -5.66
C GLU A 133 -14.06 -19.90 -4.47
N LYS A 134 -13.86 -19.35 -3.29
CA LYS A 134 -14.74 -19.56 -2.14
C LYS A 134 -16.18 -19.08 -2.41
N LYS A 135 -16.34 -18.00 -3.16
CA LYS A 135 -17.64 -17.38 -3.45
C LYS A 135 -18.32 -18.01 -4.67
N HIS A 136 -17.58 -18.33 -5.72
CA HIS A 136 -18.11 -18.74 -7.03
C HIS A 136 -17.83 -20.21 -7.37
N GLY A 137 -17.10 -20.92 -6.51
CA GLY A 137 -16.72 -22.33 -6.72
C GLY A 137 -15.34 -22.48 -7.35
N ALA A 138 -14.75 -23.65 -7.13
CA ALA A 138 -13.45 -24.01 -7.68
C ALA A 138 -13.46 -23.93 -9.22
N GLY A 139 -12.40 -23.35 -9.80
CA GLY A 139 -12.28 -23.15 -11.25
C GLY A 139 -12.99 -21.93 -11.80
N SER A 140 -13.59 -21.08 -10.96
CA SER A 140 -14.18 -19.80 -11.36
C SER A 140 -13.09 -18.74 -11.73
N ILE A 141 -11.85 -18.94 -11.32
CA ILE A 141 -10.69 -18.30 -11.96
C ILE A 141 -10.34 -19.07 -13.21
N VAL A 142 -10.85 -18.60 -14.34
CA VAL A 142 -10.75 -19.31 -15.64
C VAL A 142 -9.43 -19.08 -16.37
N ALA A 143 -8.65 -18.07 -15.95
CA ALA A 143 -7.28 -17.85 -16.39
C ALA A 143 -6.45 -17.26 -15.25
N TYR A 144 -5.33 -17.90 -14.94
CA TYR A 144 -4.38 -17.43 -13.90
C TYR A 144 -3.01 -17.36 -14.54
N GLN A 145 -2.60 -16.16 -14.95
CA GLN A 145 -1.42 -15.93 -15.75
C GLN A 145 -0.42 -15.07 -14.99
N SER A 146 0.86 -15.34 -15.21
CA SER A 146 1.94 -14.58 -14.60
C SER A 146 2.98 -14.11 -15.62
N PHE A 147 3.72 -13.11 -15.22
CA PHE A 147 4.91 -12.60 -15.89
C PHE A 147 6.01 -12.34 -14.84
N THR A 148 7.15 -11.83 -15.24
CA THR A 148 8.24 -11.49 -14.31
C THR A 148 8.56 -10.00 -14.37
N THR A 149 9.03 -9.44 -13.26
CA THR A 149 9.44 -8.03 -13.17
C THR A 149 10.33 -7.64 -14.37
N LYS A 150 10.02 -6.52 -15.01
CA LYS A 150 10.63 -5.97 -16.22
C LYS A 150 10.09 -6.51 -17.56
N ASP A 151 9.18 -7.47 -17.56
CA ASP A 151 8.47 -7.80 -18.78
C ASP A 151 7.62 -6.59 -19.22
N THR A 152 7.64 -6.30 -20.51
CA THR A 152 6.88 -5.19 -21.12
C THR A 152 5.91 -5.67 -22.19
N ASP A 153 5.99 -6.93 -22.59
CA ASP A 153 5.09 -7.60 -23.51
C ASP A 153 4.31 -8.70 -22.79
N PHE A 154 3.02 -8.51 -22.66
CA PHE A 154 2.07 -9.40 -21.99
C PHE A 154 1.15 -10.12 -22.98
N SER A 155 1.44 -10.04 -24.29
CA SER A 155 0.58 -10.53 -25.38
C SER A 155 0.26 -12.01 -25.25
N SER A 156 1.21 -12.82 -24.83
CA SER A 156 1.02 -14.27 -24.65
C SER A 156 0.01 -14.58 -23.55
N GLN A 157 0.15 -13.92 -22.39
CA GLN A 157 -0.73 -14.09 -21.23
C GLN A 157 -2.12 -13.52 -21.53
N LEU A 158 -2.18 -12.31 -22.07
CA LEU A 158 -3.43 -11.62 -22.40
C LEU A 158 -4.23 -12.35 -23.48
N THR A 159 -3.58 -12.95 -24.47
CA THR A 159 -4.25 -13.78 -25.48
C THR A 159 -4.97 -14.97 -24.84
N LYS A 160 -4.36 -15.61 -23.83
CA LYS A 160 -5.01 -16.69 -23.08
C LYS A 160 -6.18 -16.17 -22.26
N ILE A 161 -6.02 -15.01 -21.62
CA ILE A 161 -7.07 -14.34 -20.83
C ILE A 161 -8.27 -14.01 -21.72
N VAL A 162 -8.05 -13.36 -22.88
CA VAL A 162 -9.12 -13.00 -23.82
C VAL A 162 -9.91 -14.24 -24.30
N LYS A 163 -9.24 -15.37 -24.46
CA LYS A 163 -9.86 -16.63 -24.92
C LYS A 163 -10.46 -17.48 -23.79
N SER A 164 -10.27 -17.11 -22.53
CA SER A 164 -10.66 -17.95 -21.38
C SER A 164 -12.16 -17.92 -21.05
N GLY A 165 -12.88 -16.92 -21.56
CA GLY A 165 -14.26 -16.66 -21.17
C GLY A 165 -14.39 -15.93 -19.82
N ALA A 166 -13.31 -15.33 -19.33
CA ALA A 166 -13.36 -14.46 -18.17
C ALA A 166 -14.20 -13.21 -18.46
N GLU A 167 -14.95 -12.75 -17.46
CA GLU A 167 -15.84 -11.58 -17.51
C GLU A 167 -15.13 -10.34 -16.97
N VAL A 168 -14.12 -10.53 -16.11
CA VAL A 168 -13.29 -9.48 -15.50
C VAL A 168 -11.83 -9.91 -15.48
N LEU A 169 -10.92 -8.94 -15.61
CA LEU A 169 -9.49 -9.11 -15.37
C LEU A 169 -9.13 -8.40 -14.07
N PHE A 170 -8.63 -9.13 -13.09
CA PHE A 170 -7.98 -8.57 -11.92
C PHE A 170 -6.46 -8.56 -12.12
N THR A 171 -5.82 -7.39 -11.92
CA THR A 171 -4.38 -7.27 -12.01
C THR A 171 -3.84 -6.44 -10.83
N PRO A 172 -3.35 -7.13 -9.77
CA PRO A 172 -2.75 -6.50 -8.59
C PRO A 172 -1.32 -6.07 -8.90
N GLN A 173 -1.17 -5.14 -9.81
CA GLN A 173 0.12 -4.74 -10.37
C GLN A 173 0.45 -3.30 -10.00
N TYR A 174 1.73 -2.96 -9.97
CA TYR A 174 2.16 -1.58 -9.71
C TYR A 174 1.82 -0.65 -10.88
N TYR A 175 1.72 0.61 -10.56
CA TYR A 175 1.30 1.70 -11.46
C TYR A 175 2.12 1.79 -12.76
N ASN A 176 3.37 1.34 -12.76
CA ASN A 176 4.26 1.40 -13.92
C ASN A 176 3.97 0.32 -14.99
N GLU A 177 3.50 -0.89 -14.60
CA GLU A 177 3.12 -1.95 -15.54
C GLU A 177 1.65 -1.85 -15.99
N VAL A 178 0.77 -1.32 -15.13
CA VAL A 178 -0.68 -1.23 -15.37
C VAL A 178 -1.04 -0.57 -16.70
N PRO A 179 -0.44 0.57 -17.10
CA PRO A 179 -0.76 1.22 -18.37
C PRO A 179 -0.47 0.34 -19.58
N LEU A 180 0.60 -0.44 -19.54
CA LEU A 180 0.96 -1.38 -20.61
C LEU A 180 -0.01 -2.56 -20.67
N ILE A 181 -0.35 -3.13 -19.51
CA ILE A 181 -1.31 -4.24 -19.41
C ILE A 181 -2.68 -3.80 -19.95
N VAL A 182 -3.19 -2.65 -19.53
CA VAL A 182 -4.50 -2.13 -19.95
C VAL A 182 -4.54 -1.90 -21.46
N ARG A 183 -3.51 -1.27 -22.04
CA ARG A 183 -3.44 -1.01 -23.48
C ARG A 183 -3.38 -2.31 -24.28
N GLN A 184 -2.45 -3.19 -23.94
CA GLN A 184 -2.29 -4.47 -24.64
C GLN A 184 -3.52 -5.36 -24.53
N ALA A 185 -4.21 -5.37 -23.38
CA ALA A 185 -5.46 -6.10 -23.21
C ALA A 185 -6.54 -5.59 -24.18
N LYS A 186 -6.70 -4.27 -24.29
CA LYS A 186 -7.66 -3.64 -25.23
C LYS A 186 -7.30 -3.91 -26.68
N ASP A 187 -6.03 -3.80 -27.06
CA ASP A 187 -5.53 -4.07 -28.40
C ASP A 187 -5.77 -5.52 -28.84
N LEU A 188 -5.68 -6.46 -27.89
CA LEU A 188 -5.99 -7.89 -28.10
C LEU A 188 -7.49 -8.21 -28.04
N GLY A 189 -8.34 -7.21 -27.85
CA GLY A 189 -9.79 -7.34 -27.91
C GLY A 189 -10.48 -7.63 -26.58
N TRP A 190 -9.82 -7.40 -25.45
CA TRP A 190 -10.47 -7.48 -24.13
C TRP A 190 -11.60 -6.43 -24.05
N LYS A 191 -12.79 -6.88 -23.62
CA LYS A 191 -14.00 -6.05 -23.53
C LYS A 191 -14.54 -5.89 -22.11
N GLY A 192 -14.15 -6.79 -21.20
CA GLY A 192 -14.59 -6.74 -19.80
C GLY A 192 -13.88 -5.60 -19.02
N PRO A 193 -14.36 -5.31 -17.81
CA PRO A 193 -13.65 -4.42 -16.92
C PRO A 193 -12.28 -4.99 -16.52
N ILE A 194 -11.35 -4.08 -16.22
CA ILE A 194 -10.08 -4.38 -15.59
C ILE A 194 -10.13 -3.73 -14.22
N VAL A 195 -9.87 -4.49 -13.17
CA VAL A 195 -9.92 -4.03 -11.78
C VAL A 195 -8.53 -4.18 -11.15
N GLY A 196 -8.12 -3.15 -10.44
CA GLY A 196 -6.83 -3.07 -9.78
C GLY A 196 -6.90 -3.13 -8.27
N SER A 197 -5.76 -2.81 -7.69
CA SER A 197 -5.51 -2.81 -6.26
C SER A 197 -4.83 -1.51 -5.83
N ASP A 198 -4.51 -1.37 -4.54
CA ASP A 198 -3.98 -0.14 -3.94
C ASP A 198 -2.75 0.43 -4.65
N SER A 199 -1.92 -0.43 -5.24
CA SER A 199 -0.74 -0.04 -6.01
C SER A 199 -1.03 0.76 -7.30
N TRP A 200 -2.31 0.91 -7.69
CA TRP A 200 -2.74 1.84 -8.74
C TRP A 200 -2.93 3.27 -8.23
N GLY A 201 -2.85 3.50 -6.93
CA GLY A 201 -3.12 4.78 -6.28
C GLY A 201 -2.09 5.89 -6.54
N SER A 202 -1.04 5.64 -7.33
CA SER A 202 -0.10 6.67 -7.78
C SER A 202 -0.70 7.54 -8.88
N ALA A 203 -0.41 8.85 -8.84
CA ALA A 203 -0.79 9.78 -9.90
C ALA A 203 -0.25 9.36 -11.28
N GLU A 204 0.94 8.74 -11.31
CA GLU A 204 1.57 8.24 -12.54
C GLU A 204 0.74 7.19 -13.28
N THR A 205 -0.14 6.46 -12.60
CA THR A 205 -1.05 5.50 -13.26
C THR A 205 -1.84 6.17 -14.37
N VAL A 206 -2.48 7.30 -14.08
CA VAL A 206 -3.29 8.03 -15.05
C VAL A 206 -2.42 8.80 -16.04
N GLU A 207 -1.31 9.38 -15.59
CA GLU A 207 -0.37 10.07 -16.46
C GLU A 207 0.16 9.17 -17.59
N LEU A 208 0.50 7.91 -17.24
CA LEU A 208 1.02 6.93 -18.20
C LEU A 208 -0.06 6.23 -19.03
N CYS A 209 -1.26 6.04 -18.47
CA CYS A 209 -2.35 5.29 -19.09
C CYS A 209 -3.28 6.17 -19.94
N GLY A 210 -3.47 7.43 -19.54
CA GLY A 210 -4.40 8.36 -20.15
C GLY A 210 -5.82 7.81 -20.16
N GLU A 211 -6.56 8.12 -21.23
CA GLU A 211 -7.97 7.72 -21.44
C GLU A 211 -8.18 6.20 -21.43
N SER A 212 -7.11 5.42 -21.64
CA SER A 212 -7.23 3.95 -21.59
C SER A 212 -7.60 3.42 -20.20
N CYS A 213 -7.34 4.18 -19.14
CA CYS A 213 -7.70 3.82 -17.78
C CYS A 213 -9.00 4.45 -17.28
N TYR A 214 -9.66 5.30 -18.06
CA TYR A 214 -10.93 5.91 -17.63
C TYR A 214 -12.02 4.84 -17.49
N GLY A 215 -12.80 4.96 -16.43
CA GLY A 215 -13.86 4.00 -16.09
C GLY A 215 -13.37 2.76 -15.34
N LEU A 216 -12.07 2.58 -15.13
CA LEU A 216 -11.53 1.46 -14.37
C LEU A 216 -11.68 1.70 -12.86
N PHE A 217 -11.67 0.60 -12.10
CA PHE A 217 -11.82 0.59 -10.65
C PHE A 217 -10.61 -0.06 -9.99
N PHE A 218 -10.29 0.40 -8.78
CA PHE A 218 -9.29 -0.23 -7.94
C PHE A 218 -9.57 0.03 -6.46
N SER A 219 -9.07 -0.85 -5.59
CA SER A 219 -9.08 -0.63 -4.15
C SER A 219 -7.91 0.25 -3.74
N THR A 220 -8.10 1.12 -2.75
CA THR A 220 -7.06 2.02 -2.24
C THR A 220 -7.34 2.39 -0.78
N HIS A 221 -6.52 3.25 -0.20
CA HIS A 221 -6.61 3.65 1.21
C HIS A 221 -7.34 4.97 1.38
N TYR A 222 -7.41 5.83 0.36
CA TYR A 222 -8.12 7.10 0.42
C TYR A 222 -8.54 7.55 -0.99
N ALA A 223 -9.48 8.48 -1.05
CA ALA A 223 -9.87 9.17 -2.28
C ALA A 223 -9.72 10.68 -2.07
N ALA A 224 -8.98 11.35 -2.97
CA ALA A 224 -8.78 12.80 -2.88
C ALA A 224 -10.04 13.56 -3.25
N ALA A 225 -10.77 13.11 -4.27
CA ALA A 225 -12.01 13.74 -4.70
C ALA A 225 -13.11 13.54 -3.64
N GLY A 226 -13.69 14.65 -3.17
CA GLY A 226 -14.72 14.64 -2.14
C GLY A 226 -14.21 14.53 -0.70
N ALA A 227 -12.90 14.56 -0.45
CA ALA A 227 -12.31 14.55 0.88
C ALA A 227 -12.84 15.68 1.77
N LYS A 228 -12.96 15.40 3.09
CA LYS A 228 -13.48 16.33 4.11
C LYS A 228 -12.50 16.38 5.30
N GLY A 229 -12.69 17.41 6.17
CA GLY A 229 -11.93 17.54 7.40
C GLY A 229 -10.42 17.56 7.19
N ALA A 230 -9.67 16.88 8.05
CA ALA A 230 -8.20 16.84 8.04
C ALA A 230 -7.62 16.34 6.72
N THR A 231 -8.28 15.38 6.06
CA THR A 231 -7.87 14.88 4.75
C THR A 231 -7.91 15.98 3.68
N LYS A 232 -8.98 16.78 3.67
CA LYS A 232 -9.10 17.93 2.75
C LYS A 232 -8.02 18.97 3.03
N GLU A 233 -7.78 19.31 4.29
CA GLU A 233 -6.75 20.27 4.70
C GLU A 233 -5.35 19.81 4.29
N PHE A 234 -5.06 18.52 4.45
CA PHE A 234 -3.80 17.91 3.97
C PHE A 234 -3.65 18.08 2.46
N ILE A 235 -4.70 17.74 1.68
CA ILE A 235 -4.68 17.84 0.22
C ILE A 235 -4.45 19.28 -0.23
N GLU A 236 -5.16 20.24 0.35
CA GLU A 236 -5.03 21.66 0.01
C GLU A 236 -3.62 22.18 0.32
N ARG A 237 -3.08 21.83 1.50
CA ARG A 237 -1.72 22.19 1.90
C ARG A 237 -0.65 21.54 1.03
N TYR A 238 -0.82 20.26 0.71
CA TYR A 238 0.11 19.53 -0.16
C TYR A 238 0.12 20.16 -1.56
N LYS A 239 -1.06 20.41 -2.13
CA LYS A 239 -1.20 21.05 -3.43
C LYS A 239 -0.62 22.47 -3.46
N ALA A 240 -0.78 23.24 -2.39
CA ALA A 240 -0.19 24.58 -2.28
C ALA A 240 1.35 24.54 -2.27
N ASN A 241 1.95 23.51 -1.68
CA ASN A 241 3.41 23.38 -1.59
C ASN A 241 4.05 22.74 -2.83
N TYR A 242 3.37 21.77 -3.46
CA TYR A 242 3.97 20.93 -4.51
C TYR A 242 3.31 21.09 -5.87
N GLY A 243 2.16 21.78 -5.97
CA GLY A 243 1.47 22.07 -7.23
C GLY A 243 0.54 20.97 -7.76
N TYR A 244 0.45 19.82 -7.10
CA TYR A 244 -0.40 18.70 -7.50
C TYR A 244 -1.11 18.06 -6.31
N VAL A 245 -2.15 17.26 -6.59
CA VAL A 245 -2.92 16.53 -5.57
C VAL A 245 -2.10 15.36 -5.06
N PRO A 246 -1.98 15.15 -3.72
CA PRO A 246 -1.25 14.01 -3.18
C PRO A 246 -1.91 12.69 -3.59
N ASP A 247 -1.09 11.72 -3.92
CA ASP A 247 -1.50 10.34 -4.17
C ASP A 247 -1.61 9.52 -2.87
N ASP A 248 -1.94 8.24 -3.01
CA ASP A 248 -2.08 7.30 -1.90
C ASP A 248 -0.78 7.13 -1.11
N VAL A 249 0.35 7.09 -1.81
CA VAL A 249 1.68 6.94 -1.21
C VAL A 249 2.03 8.14 -0.32
N ALA A 250 1.77 9.36 -0.81
CA ALA A 250 2.00 10.58 -0.05
C ALA A 250 1.10 10.65 1.21
N ALA A 251 -0.17 10.28 1.06
CA ALA A 251 -1.13 10.29 2.17
C ALA A 251 -0.79 9.26 3.26
N LEU A 252 -0.42 8.05 2.88
CA LEU A 252 0.00 7.00 3.81
C LEU A 252 1.33 7.32 4.49
N THR A 253 2.28 7.93 3.76
CA THR A 253 3.55 8.37 4.33
C THR A 253 3.35 9.47 5.39
N TRP A 254 2.40 10.38 5.14
CA TRP A 254 1.98 11.38 6.11
C TRP A 254 1.47 10.72 7.40
N ASP A 255 0.57 9.76 7.30
CA ASP A 255 0.03 9.06 8.47
C ASP A 255 1.12 8.26 9.21
N ALA A 256 1.99 7.55 8.49
CA ALA A 256 3.08 6.78 9.08
C ALA A 256 4.10 7.66 9.83
N LEU A 257 4.38 8.85 9.29
CA LEU A 257 5.24 9.83 9.96
C LEU A 257 4.60 10.34 11.25
N HIS A 258 3.29 10.64 11.24
CA HIS A 258 2.57 11.09 12.44
C HIS A 258 2.41 9.98 13.49
N LEU A 259 2.25 8.72 13.06
CA LEU A 259 2.30 7.56 13.95
C LEU A 259 3.67 7.45 14.65
N ALA A 260 4.77 7.61 13.91
CA ALA A 260 6.11 7.63 14.49
C ALA A 260 6.29 8.80 15.48
N GLN A 261 5.84 9.99 15.13
CA GLN A 261 5.88 11.16 16.01
C GLN A 261 5.09 10.93 17.29
N GLN A 262 3.85 10.46 17.19
CA GLN A 262 3.02 10.16 18.36
C GLN A 262 3.67 9.09 19.24
N ALA A 263 4.20 8.02 18.66
CA ALA A 263 4.87 6.96 19.41
C ALA A 263 6.10 7.48 20.18
N ILE A 264 6.87 8.38 19.58
CA ILE A 264 8.03 9.02 20.25
C ILE A 264 7.55 9.92 21.40
N GLN A 265 6.46 10.68 21.22
CA GLN A 265 5.88 11.51 22.29
C GLN A 265 5.32 10.64 23.43
N ASP A 266 4.59 9.56 23.08
CA ASP A 266 3.97 8.66 24.03
C ASP A 266 4.98 7.74 24.76
N ALA A 267 6.20 7.62 24.25
CA ALA A 267 7.32 6.99 24.97
C ALA A 267 7.67 7.72 26.28
N GLY A 268 7.24 8.99 26.40
CA GLY A 268 7.25 9.80 27.61
C GLY A 268 8.62 10.26 28.09
N LYS A 269 9.71 9.63 27.62
CA LYS A 269 11.08 9.98 28.01
C LYS A 269 12.09 9.51 26.97
N ILE A 270 13.01 10.39 26.62
CA ILE A 270 14.24 10.07 25.88
C ILE A 270 15.40 10.00 26.87
N THR A 271 16.04 8.86 26.95
CA THR A 271 17.11 8.58 27.94
C THR A 271 18.51 8.85 27.39
N GLY A 272 18.66 8.92 26.06
CA GLY A 272 19.93 8.95 25.35
C GLY A 272 20.58 7.57 25.20
N LYS A 273 19.92 6.50 25.64
CA LYS A 273 20.33 5.11 25.41
C LYS A 273 19.48 4.54 24.29
N ILE A 274 20.04 4.49 23.10
CA ILE A 274 19.29 4.24 21.86
C ILE A 274 18.42 2.97 21.89
N GLU A 275 18.92 1.85 22.42
CA GLU A 275 18.15 0.60 22.51
C GLU A 275 16.96 0.72 23.48
N THR A 276 17.14 1.45 24.60
CA THR A 276 16.08 1.71 25.56
C THR A 276 15.01 2.58 24.93
N ASP A 277 15.42 3.62 24.23
CA ASP A 277 14.54 4.60 23.62
C ASP A 277 13.75 3.99 22.45
N ARG A 278 14.39 3.18 21.58
CA ARG A 278 13.72 2.41 20.52
C ARG A 278 12.67 1.44 21.09
N THR A 279 12.99 0.76 22.20
CA THR A 279 12.05 -0.15 22.86
C THR A 279 10.84 0.62 23.45
N ALA A 280 11.09 1.80 24.03
CA ALA A 280 10.01 2.66 24.54
C ALA A 280 9.08 3.14 23.41
N VAL A 281 9.65 3.59 22.28
CA VAL A 281 8.89 3.99 21.09
C VAL A 281 8.07 2.82 20.53
N ARG A 282 8.68 1.62 20.41
CA ARG A 282 7.95 0.42 19.98
C ARG A 282 6.76 0.10 20.88
N ASN A 283 6.96 0.15 22.20
CA ASN A 283 5.90 -0.15 23.16
C ASN A 283 4.79 0.90 23.16
N ALA A 284 5.11 2.14 22.89
CA ALA A 284 4.14 3.21 22.71
C ALA A 284 3.33 3.01 21.42
N LEU A 285 4.01 2.76 20.30
CA LEU A 285 3.36 2.52 19.00
C LEU A 285 2.36 1.35 19.05
N ALA A 286 2.75 0.23 19.66
CA ALA A 286 1.90 -0.95 19.81
C ALA A 286 0.63 -0.71 20.66
N LYS A 287 0.57 0.37 21.43
CA LYS A 287 -0.59 0.73 22.25
C LYS A 287 -1.51 1.75 21.60
N ILE A 288 -1.14 2.30 20.44
CA ILE A 288 -1.95 3.31 19.75
C ILE A 288 -3.30 2.71 19.36
N LYS A 289 -4.38 3.38 19.76
CA LYS A 289 -5.76 3.05 19.43
C LYS A 289 -6.46 4.30 18.89
N ASN A 290 -7.31 4.10 17.89
CA ASN A 290 -8.10 5.18 17.29
C ASN A 290 -7.26 6.37 16.81
N PHE A 291 -6.07 6.11 16.27
CA PHE A 291 -5.29 7.15 15.60
C PHE A 291 -6.10 7.75 14.45
N ALA A 292 -6.33 9.05 14.50
CA ALA A 292 -7.11 9.77 13.48
C ALA A 292 -6.22 10.15 12.30
N GLY A 293 -5.91 9.17 11.44
CA GLY A 293 -5.14 9.40 10.22
C GLY A 293 -5.98 10.07 9.11
N ILE A 294 -5.30 10.74 8.20
CA ILE A 294 -5.95 11.35 7.02
C ILE A 294 -6.44 10.29 6.02
N THR A 295 -5.89 9.08 6.09
CA THR A 295 -6.31 7.91 5.31
C THR A 295 -7.27 7.00 6.08
N GLY A 296 -7.81 7.45 7.20
CA GLY A 296 -8.77 6.74 8.06
C GLY A 296 -8.23 6.44 9.45
N ASN A 297 -9.13 6.04 10.34
CA ASN A 297 -8.77 5.67 11.71
C ASN A 297 -8.00 4.36 11.74
N MET A 298 -7.00 4.27 12.63
CA MET A 298 -6.14 3.11 12.80
C MET A 298 -6.08 2.68 14.26
N THR A 299 -6.21 1.37 14.49
CA THR A 299 -5.96 0.72 15.78
C THR A 299 -5.10 -0.49 15.48
N PHE A 300 -3.92 -0.60 16.12
CA PHE A 300 -3.00 -1.71 15.87
C PHE A 300 -3.47 -3.01 16.52
N THR A 301 -3.28 -4.11 15.80
CA THR A 301 -3.31 -5.47 16.32
C THR A 301 -2.00 -5.79 17.05
N GLU A 302 -1.90 -6.96 17.68
CA GLU A 302 -0.68 -7.41 18.33
C GLU A 302 0.49 -7.64 17.36
N GLU A 303 0.16 -7.92 16.10
CA GLU A 303 1.11 -8.12 14.99
C GLU A 303 1.64 -6.81 14.40
N GLY A 304 1.14 -5.64 14.84
CA GLY A 304 1.54 -4.34 14.31
C GLY A 304 0.81 -3.92 13.02
N ASP A 305 -0.33 -4.55 12.75
CA ASP A 305 -1.19 -4.26 11.61
C ASP A 305 -2.38 -3.38 12.03
N PRO A 306 -2.72 -2.31 11.30
CA PRO A 306 -3.88 -1.51 11.64
C PRO A 306 -5.16 -2.14 11.11
N ILE A 307 -6.21 -2.13 11.94
CA ILE A 307 -7.59 -2.33 11.48
C ILE A 307 -8.00 -1.07 10.74
N LYS A 308 -8.27 -1.18 9.44
CA LYS A 308 -8.50 -0.05 8.55
C LYS A 308 -9.45 -0.41 7.42
N CYS A 309 -10.33 0.53 7.03
CA CYS A 309 -11.21 0.35 5.88
C CYS A 309 -10.44 0.48 4.55
N ALA A 310 -10.92 -0.21 3.53
CA ALA A 310 -10.52 0.01 2.15
C ALA A 310 -11.53 0.92 1.45
N VAL A 311 -11.06 1.64 0.45
CA VAL A 311 -11.86 2.49 -0.43
C VAL A 311 -11.77 1.90 -1.84
N ILE A 312 -12.91 1.77 -2.52
CA ILE A 312 -12.94 1.55 -3.97
C ILE A 312 -13.06 2.93 -4.63
N VAL A 313 -12.20 3.18 -5.58
CA VAL A 313 -12.25 4.38 -6.41
C VAL A 313 -12.47 4.00 -7.86
N LYS A 314 -13.05 4.95 -8.61
CA LYS A 314 -13.19 4.91 -10.06
C LYS A 314 -12.29 5.98 -10.65
N ILE A 315 -11.58 5.65 -11.71
CA ILE A 315 -10.90 6.66 -12.55
C ILE A 315 -11.96 7.28 -13.43
N ASN A 316 -12.31 8.55 -13.17
CA ASN A 316 -13.34 9.25 -13.94
C ASN A 316 -12.83 9.73 -15.30
N ASP A 317 -13.72 10.33 -16.11
CA ASP A 317 -13.43 10.81 -17.48
C ASP A 317 -12.45 12.00 -17.53
N LYS A 318 -12.03 12.50 -16.36
CA LYS A 318 -10.99 13.54 -16.22
C LYS A 318 -9.66 12.98 -15.72
N GLY A 319 -9.59 11.66 -15.48
CA GLY A 319 -8.43 11.02 -14.88
C GLY A 319 -8.31 11.22 -13.37
N GLU A 320 -9.37 11.64 -12.69
CA GLU A 320 -9.36 11.84 -11.24
C GLU A 320 -9.82 10.56 -10.52
N TYR A 321 -9.27 10.31 -9.34
CA TYR A 321 -9.65 9.19 -8.47
C TYR A 321 -10.88 9.56 -7.64
N GLU A 322 -12.03 9.18 -8.15
CA GLU A 322 -13.33 9.47 -7.55
C GLU A 322 -13.72 8.37 -6.54
N PHE A 323 -14.13 8.80 -5.35
CA PHE A 323 -14.66 7.87 -4.34
C PHE A 323 -15.89 7.15 -4.89
N TYR A 324 -15.90 5.84 -4.81
CA TYR A 324 -17.02 5.01 -5.23
C TYR A 324 -17.70 4.31 -4.04
N LYS A 325 -16.95 3.54 -3.25
CA LYS A 325 -17.47 2.76 -2.13
C LYS A 325 -16.39 2.54 -1.07
N SER A 326 -16.77 2.38 0.18
CA SER A 326 -15.87 1.92 1.24
C SER A 326 -16.28 0.54 1.74
N SER A 327 -15.29 -0.23 2.21
CA SER A 327 -15.48 -1.52 2.87
C SER A 327 -14.60 -1.54 4.13
N CYS A 328 -15.20 -1.91 5.26
CA CYS A 328 -14.51 -2.02 6.55
C CYS A 328 -14.46 -3.49 7.00
N PRO A 329 -13.43 -3.88 7.82
CA PRO A 329 -13.33 -5.21 8.41
C PRO A 329 -14.51 -5.58 9.30
#